data_8e3ed67c433f914c42c91c71db0d31ad
#
_entry.id   8e3ed67c433f914c42c91c71db0d31ad
#
_cell.length_a   1.000
_cell.length_b   1.000
_cell.length_c   1.000
_cell.angle_alpha   90.00
_cell.angle_beta   90.00
_cell.angle_gamma   90.00
#
_symmetry.space_group_name_H-M   'P 1'
#
loop_
_entity.id
_entity.type
_entity.pdbx_description
1 polymer ?
#
loop_
_entity_poly.entity_id
_entity_poly.type
_entity_poly.pdbx_seq_one_letter_code
_entity_poly.pdbx_strand_id
1 'polypeptide(L)' 'MAITATIMNTVTGCPIQKITFGRMPKPWASFNLATGELVTTERIDVGKPAPGAFAAPIDIWVTVAGGA' A
#
# COMPACT_ATOMS: atom_id res chain seq x y z
N MET A 1 -11.20 -1.48 12.66
CA MET A 1 -9.80 -1.85 12.95
C MET A 1 -8.91 -1.22 11.91
N ALA A 2 -7.85 -0.54 12.34
CA ALA A 2 -6.95 0.12 11.41
C ALA A 2 -5.93 -0.86 10.81
N ILE A 3 -5.62 -0.67 9.54
CA ILE A 3 -4.67 -1.50 8.82
C ILE A 3 -3.54 -0.60 8.34
N THR A 4 -2.31 -0.89 8.75
CA THR A 4 -1.14 -0.15 8.29
C THR A 4 -0.46 -0.96 7.19
N ALA A 5 -0.28 -0.33 6.03
CA ALA A 5 0.32 -0.97 4.89
C ALA A 5 1.46 -0.12 4.34
N THR A 6 2.45 -0.77 3.74
CA THR A 6 3.53 -0.11 3.04
C THR A 6 3.13 0.03 1.58
N ILE A 7 3.20 1.25 1.07
CA ILE A 7 2.87 1.52 -0.33
C ILE A 7 4.15 1.37 -1.15
N MET A 8 4.11 0.45 -2.12
CA MET A 8 5.25 0.12 -2.96
C MET A 8 5.00 0.58 -4.38
N ASN A 9 6.02 1.18 -5.00
CA ASN A 9 5.93 1.61 -6.39
C ASN A 9 6.27 0.43 -7.31
N THR A 10 5.34 0.04 -8.19
CA THR A 10 5.56 -1.09 -9.10
C THR A 10 6.63 -0.82 -10.13
N VAL A 11 6.87 0.44 -10.47
CA VAL A 11 7.85 0.81 -11.50
C VAL A 11 9.27 0.73 -10.94
N THR A 12 9.49 1.27 -9.75
CA THR A 12 10.83 1.33 -9.15
C THR A 12 11.11 0.18 -8.19
N GLY A 13 10.06 -0.47 -7.69
CA GLY A 13 10.21 -1.50 -6.67
C GLY A 13 10.55 -0.96 -5.29
N CYS A 14 10.51 0.35 -5.09
CA CYS A 14 10.88 0.98 -3.84
C CYS A 14 9.65 1.36 -3.02
N PRO A 15 9.72 1.31 -1.68
CA PRO A 15 8.63 1.77 -0.84
C PRO A 15 8.47 3.29 -0.95
N ILE A 16 7.23 3.75 -0.98
CA ILE A 16 6.92 5.18 -1.05
C ILE A 16 6.64 5.72 0.34
N GLN A 17 5.65 5.13 1.02
CA GLN A 17 5.27 5.54 2.37
C GLN A 17 4.40 4.47 3.01
N LYS A 18 4.13 4.61 4.30
CA LYS A 18 3.18 3.78 5.02
C LYS A 18 1.89 4.57 5.21
N ILE A 19 0.76 3.90 5.01
CA ILE A 19 -0.56 4.50 5.19
C ILE A 19 -1.39 3.59 6.08
N THR A 20 -2.16 4.20 6.97
CA THR A 20 -3.12 3.47 7.80
C THR A 20 -4.50 3.62 7.21
N PHE A 21 -5.14 2.50 6.93
CA PHE A 21 -6.49 2.46 6.35
C PHE A 21 -7.50 2.01 7.39
N GLY A 22 -8.72 2.53 7.31
CA GLY A 22 -9.83 2.04 8.13
C GLY A 22 -10.32 0.67 7.67
N ARG A 23 -10.11 0.34 6.41
CA ARG A 23 -10.41 -0.97 5.84
C ARG A 23 -9.48 -1.23 4.67
N MET A 24 -9.31 -2.50 4.33
CA MET A 24 -8.43 -2.89 3.24
C MET A 24 -8.93 -2.32 1.91
N PRO A 25 -8.08 -1.61 1.14
CA PRO A 25 -8.47 -1.13 -0.18
C PRO A 25 -8.60 -2.29 -1.16
N LYS A 26 -9.42 -2.09 -2.19
CA LYS A 26 -9.58 -3.10 -3.24
C LYS A 26 -8.38 -3.08 -4.17
N PRO A 27 -8.07 -4.21 -4.84
CA PRO A 27 -6.89 -4.29 -5.71
C PRO A 27 -6.86 -3.32 -6.89
N TRP A 28 -7.98 -2.68 -7.20
CA TRP A 28 -8.06 -1.70 -8.30
C TRP A 28 -8.42 -0.31 -7.82
N ALA A 29 -8.46 -0.10 -6.51
CA ALA A 29 -8.86 1.18 -5.95
C ALA A 29 -7.77 2.23 -6.18
N SER A 30 -8.19 3.45 -6.44
CA SER A 30 -7.28 4.59 -6.55
C SER A 30 -7.39 5.44 -5.29
N PHE A 31 -6.29 6.00 -4.84
CA PHE A 31 -6.29 6.88 -3.69
C PHE A 31 -5.13 7.88 -3.80
N ASN A 32 -5.21 8.94 -3.01
CA ASN A 32 -4.16 9.96 -2.99
C ASN A 32 -3.17 9.68 -1.86
N LEU A 33 -1.89 9.86 -2.17
CA LEU A 33 -0.84 9.83 -1.15
C LEU A 33 -0.83 11.13 -0.37
N ALA A 34 -0.10 11.13 0.75
CA ALA A 34 0.07 12.34 1.55
C ALA A 34 0.74 13.47 0.76
N THR A 35 1.52 13.13 -0.26
CA THR A 35 2.14 14.10 -1.15
C THR A 35 1.18 14.71 -2.16
N GLY A 36 -0.04 14.16 -2.27
CA GLY A 36 -1.03 14.59 -3.25
C GLY A 36 -1.03 13.79 -4.54
N GLU A 37 -0.13 12.85 -4.70
CA GLU A 37 -0.08 12.03 -5.90
C GLU A 37 -1.21 11.00 -5.89
N LEU A 38 -1.85 10.83 -7.05
CA LEU A 38 -2.88 9.81 -7.22
C LEU A 38 -2.21 8.49 -7.61
N VAL A 39 -2.54 7.44 -6.89
CA VAL A 39 -2.02 6.10 -7.17
C VAL A 39 -3.16 5.13 -7.38
N THR A 40 -2.93 4.11 -8.19
CA THR A 40 -3.88 3.03 -8.43
C THR A 40 -3.29 1.74 -7.89
N THR A 41 -4.07 1.05 -7.05
CA THR A 41 -3.64 -0.22 -6.48
C THR A 41 -3.61 -1.29 -7.57
N GLU A 42 -2.48 -1.95 -7.72
CA GLU A 42 -2.33 -3.05 -8.67
C GLU A 42 -2.36 -4.40 -7.99
N ARG A 43 -1.75 -4.50 -6.81
CA ARG A 43 -1.65 -5.77 -6.11
C ARG A 43 -1.52 -5.51 -4.61
N ILE A 44 -2.09 -6.39 -3.82
CA ILE A 44 -1.97 -6.35 -2.37
C ILE A 44 -1.33 -7.66 -1.92
N ASP A 45 -0.16 -7.56 -1.31
CA ASP A 45 0.54 -8.71 -0.75
C ASP A 45 0.42 -8.68 0.76
N VAL A 46 -0.05 -9.78 1.33
CA VAL A 46 -0.15 -9.95 2.78
C VAL A 46 0.88 -11.00 3.19
N GLY A 47 1.88 -10.57 3.94
CA GLY A 47 2.91 -11.45 4.45
C GLY A 47 2.45 -12.22 5.69
N LYS A 48 3.33 -13.03 6.24
CA LYS A 48 3.08 -13.74 7.48
C LYS A 48 3.47 -12.85 8.65
N PRO A 49 2.67 -12.82 9.74
CA PRO A 49 3.05 -12.05 10.92
C PRO A 49 4.30 -12.65 11.57
N ALA A 50 5.15 -11.78 12.08
CA ALA A 50 6.31 -12.22 12.84
C ALA A 50 5.84 -12.83 14.17
N PRO A 51 6.61 -13.73 14.79
CA PRO A 51 6.28 -14.25 16.12
C PRO A 51 6.05 -13.12 17.11
N GLY A 52 4.90 -13.13 17.77
CA GLY A 52 4.52 -12.09 18.71
C GLY A 52 3.89 -10.86 18.11
N ALA A 53 3.82 -10.75 16.79
CA ALA A 53 3.17 -9.62 16.13
C ALA A 53 1.65 -9.83 16.06
N PHE A 54 0.90 -8.73 16.20
CA PHE A 54 -0.57 -8.79 16.15
C PHE A 54 -1.11 -8.72 14.72
N ALA A 55 -0.34 -8.20 13.78
CA ALA A 55 -0.79 -8.00 12.40
C ALA A 55 0.27 -8.45 11.43
N ALA A 56 -0.18 -9.00 10.28
CA ALA A 56 0.71 -9.37 9.21
C ALA A 56 1.22 -8.12 8.49
N PRO A 57 2.46 -8.14 7.95
CA PRO A 57 2.92 -7.06 7.11
C PRO A 57 2.12 -7.03 5.81
N ILE A 58 1.71 -5.83 5.40
CA ILE A 58 0.91 -5.67 4.19
C ILE A 58 1.65 -4.71 3.26
N ASP A 59 1.86 -5.15 2.02
CA ASP A 59 2.46 -4.34 0.98
C ASP A 59 1.43 -4.11 -0.11
N ILE A 60 1.17 -2.85 -0.42
CA ILE A 60 0.24 -2.47 -1.47
C ILE A 60 1.05 -1.93 -2.64
N TRP A 61 1.05 -2.67 -3.74
CA TRP A 61 1.76 -2.28 -4.95
C TRP A 61 0.87 -1.39 -5.80
N VAL A 62 1.37 -0.20 -6.09
CA VAL A 62 0.60 0.83 -6.78
C VAL A 62 1.33 1.36 -8.00
N THR A 63 0.56 1.89 -8.95
CA THR A 63 1.09 2.66 -10.08
C THR A 63 0.77 4.12 -9.82
N VAL A 64 1.79 4.96 -9.90
CA VAL A 64 1.63 6.40 -9.68
C VAL A 64 1.11 7.04 -10.96
N ALA A 65 -0.10 7.59 -10.89
CA ALA A 65 -0.71 8.26 -12.03
C ALA A 65 0.03 9.58 -12.31
N GLY A 66 0.33 9.82 -13.58
CA GLY A 66 1.05 11.02 -13.98
C GLY A 66 2.50 11.04 -13.55
N GLY A 67 2.98 10.01 -12.93
CA GLY A 67 4.38 9.85 -12.60
C GLY A 67 5.13 9.40 -13.84
N ALA A 68 5.71 10.31 -14.52
CA ALA A 68 6.47 10.00 -15.72
C ALA A 68 7.73 9.23 -15.40
#